data_6f54133e82c32ed94515800fd795c934
#
_entry.id   6f54133e82c32ed94515800fd795c934
#
_cell.length_a   1.000
_cell.length_b   1.000
_cell.length_c   1.000
_cell.angle_alpha   90.00
_cell.angle_beta   90.00
_cell.angle_gamma   90.00
#
_symmetry.space_group_name_H-M   'P 1'
#
loop_
_entity.id
_entity.type
_entity.pdbx_description
1 polymer ?
#
loop_
_entity_poly.entity_id
_entity_poly.type
_entity_poly.pdbx_seq_one_letter_code
_entity_poly.pdbx_strand_id
1 'polypeptide(L)'
;MYVYCTLYAQFMLSPFLTQVMEPQKGAISPRRLSDVLHISLAHLSKLTQLHRNTLTRHPESPEVQQRLGEVARIITLATDLVGDQQRAIIWFRHQPLSGFDNKTAEELVAAGHPNAVLEHLAMLSDGVYA
;
A
#
# COMPACT_ATOMS: atom_id res chain seq x y z
N MET A 1 3.44 13.08 19.27
CA MET A 1 4.81 12.65 19.01
C MET A 1 5.00 11.16 19.23
N TYR A 2 4.55 10.63 20.38
CA TYR A 2 4.66 9.19 20.67
C TYR A 2 3.89 8.30 19.68
N VAL A 3 2.74 8.77 19.23
CA VAL A 3 1.92 8.01 18.26
C VAL A 3 2.66 7.85 16.94
N TYR A 4 3.36 8.90 16.50
CA TYR A 4 4.15 8.85 15.28
C TYR A 4 5.30 7.85 15.38
N CYS A 5 6.01 7.85 16.51
CA CYS A 5 7.13 6.93 16.72
C CYS A 5 6.65 5.48 16.74
N THR A 6 5.53 5.21 17.40
CA THR A 6 4.98 3.86 17.48
C THR A 6 4.53 3.34 16.12
N LEU A 7 3.79 4.17 15.35
CA LEU A 7 3.34 3.80 14.02
C LEU A 7 4.51 3.62 13.07
N TYR A 8 5.50 4.52 13.15
CA TYR A 8 6.69 4.43 12.31
C TYR A 8 7.48 3.16 12.64
N ALA A 9 7.64 2.83 13.93
CA ALA A 9 8.34 1.63 14.32
C ALA A 9 7.62 0.37 13.84
N GLN A 10 6.29 0.31 13.97
CA GLN A 10 5.50 -0.81 13.48
C GLN A 10 5.63 -0.95 11.96
N PHE A 11 5.57 0.17 11.26
CA PHE A 11 5.70 0.20 9.81
C PHE A 11 7.09 -0.29 9.39
N MET A 12 8.15 0.18 10.06
CA MET A 12 9.53 -0.20 9.74
C MET A 12 9.85 -1.66 10.07
N LEU A 13 9.11 -2.27 11.01
CA LEU A 13 9.31 -3.67 11.36
C LEU A 13 8.46 -4.62 10.53
N SER A 14 7.63 -4.09 9.64
CA SER A 14 6.78 -4.92 8.77
C SER A 14 7.64 -5.77 7.82
N PRO A 15 7.40 -7.10 7.77
CA PRO A 15 8.09 -7.95 6.78
C PRO A 15 7.85 -7.49 5.34
N PHE A 16 6.66 -6.96 5.06
CA PHE A 16 6.34 -6.42 3.74
C PHE A 16 7.27 -5.28 3.36
N LEU A 17 7.48 -4.32 4.27
CA LEU A 17 8.38 -3.20 4.01
C LEU A 17 9.80 -3.65 3.75
N THR A 18 10.28 -4.66 4.49
CA THR A 18 11.60 -5.20 4.28
C THR A 18 11.76 -5.73 2.85
N GLN A 19 10.70 -6.31 2.29
CA GLN A 19 10.72 -6.85 0.93
C GLN A 19 10.74 -5.75 -0.14
N VAL A 20 10.08 -4.63 0.10
CA VAL A 20 9.91 -3.60 -0.93
C VAL A 20 10.89 -2.44 -0.82
N MET A 21 11.55 -2.28 0.32
CA MET A 21 12.55 -1.21 0.50
C MET A 21 13.92 -1.64 -0.01
N GLU A 22 14.63 -0.67 -0.57
CA GLU A 22 16.05 -0.86 -0.89
C GLU A 22 16.87 -0.55 0.36
N PRO A 23 17.64 -1.54 0.88
CA PRO A 23 18.36 -1.35 2.14
C PRO A 23 19.34 -0.19 2.14
N GLN A 24 19.99 0.06 1.00
CA GLN A 24 21.02 1.09 0.90
C GLN A 24 20.45 2.50 0.78
N LYS A 25 19.22 2.63 0.29
CA LYS A 25 18.62 3.94 0.01
C LYS A 25 17.54 4.34 0.99
N GLY A 26 17.04 3.40 1.77
CA GLY A 26 15.95 3.66 2.71
C GLY A 26 14.66 4.08 2.02
N ALA A 27 14.47 3.70 0.77
CA ALA A 27 13.33 4.10 -0.05
C ALA A 27 12.63 2.87 -0.60
N ILE A 28 11.31 3.00 -0.84
CA ILE A 28 10.52 1.93 -1.46
C ILE A 28 10.88 1.85 -2.94
N SER A 29 11.23 0.65 -3.41
CA SER A 29 11.54 0.42 -4.81
C SER A 29 10.25 0.13 -5.58
N PRO A 30 9.94 0.89 -6.65
CA PRO A 30 8.78 0.59 -7.48
C PRO A 30 8.83 -0.82 -8.05
N ARG A 31 10.00 -1.27 -8.48
CA ARG A 31 10.17 -2.61 -9.04
C ARG A 31 9.89 -3.69 -8.01
N ARG A 32 10.44 -3.55 -6.81
CA ARG A 32 10.21 -4.53 -5.74
C ARG A 32 8.74 -4.56 -5.34
N LEU A 33 8.11 -3.39 -5.23
CA LEU A 33 6.69 -3.32 -4.90
C LEU A 33 5.84 -4.00 -5.96
N SER A 34 6.10 -3.74 -7.25
CA SER A 34 5.36 -4.38 -8.32
C SER A 34 5.55 -5.90 -8.30
N ASP A 35 6.77 -6.37 -8.03
CA ASP A 35 7.05 -7.81 -7.96
C ASP A 35 6.29 -8.48 -6.81
N VAL A 36 6.27 -7.86 -5.63
CA VAL A 36 5.58 -8.43 -4.48
C VAL A 36 4.07 -8.43 -4.70
N LEU A 37 3.53 -7.41 -5.34
CA LEU A 37 2.10 -7.33 -5.66
C LEU A 37 1.71 -8.16 -6.88
N HIS A 38 2.68 -8.73 -7.60
CA HIS A 38 2.47 -9.50 -8.83
C HIS A 38 1.79 -8.67 -9.93
N ILE A 39 2.23 -7.43 -10.08
CA ILE A 39 1.74 -6.52 -11.12
C ILE A 39 2.91 -6.00 -11.94
N SER A 40 2.62 -5.48 -13.13
CA SER A 40 3.63 -4.85 -13.98
C SER A 40 3.89 -3.41 -13.52
N LEU A 41 5.01 -2.83 -13.98
CA LEU A 41 5.27 -1.41 -13.75
C LEU A 41 4.20 -0.52 -14.39
N ALA A 42 3.66 -0.95 -15.54
CA ALA A 42 2.56 -0.22 -16.18
C ALA A 42 1.32 -0.22 -15.28
N HIS A 43 1.04 -1.36 -14.64
CA HIS A 43 -0.07 -1.47 -13.69
C HIS A 43 0.20 -0.59 -12.46
N LEU A 44 1.42 -0.61 -11.94
CA LEU A 44 1.80 0.24 -10.81
C LEU A 44 1.69 1.73 -11.16
N SER A 45 2.04 2.09 -12.38
CA SER A 45 1.88 3.44 -12.89
C SER A 45 0.42 3.90 -12.80
N LYS A 46 -0.51 3.07 -13.26
CA LYS A 46 -1.94 3.37 -13.16
C LYS A 46 -2.41 3.44 -11.72
N LEU A 47 -1.94 2.52 -10.90
CA LEU A 47 -2.32 2.44 -9.49
C LEU A 47 -1.89 3.70 -8.72
N THR A 48 -0.70 4.20 -9.00
CA THR A 48 -0.13 5.36 -8.30
C THR A 48 -0.44 6.69 -8.99
N GLN A 49 -1.02 6.65 -10.20
CA GLN A 49 -1.28 7.84 -11.01
C GLN A 49 0.01 8.59 -11.37
N LEU A 50 1.12 7.86 -11.47
CA LEU A 50 2.41 8.38 -11.86
C LEU A 50 2.84 7.78 -13.19
N HIS A 51 3.53 8.57 -14.01
CA HIS A 51 4.05 8.08 -15.28
C HIS A 51 5.15 7.04 -15.05
N ARG A 52 5.22 6.03 -15.92
CA ARG A 52 6.25 4.98 -15.82
C ARG A 52 7.66 5.55 -15.79
N ASN A 53 7.91 6.57 -16.60
CA ASN A 53 9.22 7.22 -16.62
C ASN A 53 9.57 7.86 -15.28
N THR A 54 8.58 8.42 -14.60
CA THR A 54 8.78 8.99 -13.27
C THR A 54 9.17 7.91 -12.28
N LEU A 55 8.49 6.76 -12.33
CA LEU A 55 8.79 5.63 -11.45
C LEU A 55 10.21 5.08 -11.69
N THR A 56 10.65 5.03 -12.94
CA THR A 56 11.96 4.46 -13.28
C THR A 56 13.11 5.44 -13.13
N ARG A 57 12.89 6.71 -13.47
CA ARG A 57 13.97 7.71 -13.44
C ARG A 57 14.09 8.45 -12.11
N HIS A 58 12.97 8.63 -11.39
CA HIS A 58 12.95 9.39 -10.15
C HIS A 58 12.27 8.59 -9.04
N PRO A 59 12.72 7.33 -8.78
CA PRO A 59 12.04 6.49 -7.80
C PRO A 59 12.12 7.02 -6.37
N GLU A 60 13.13 7.86 -6.09
CA GLU A 60 13.35 8.39 -4.74
C GLU A 60 12.71 9.76 -4.52
N SER A 61 12.02 10.31 -5.53
CA SER A 61 11.39 11.62 -5.35
C SER A 61 10.30 11.55 -4.28
N PRO A 62 10.09 12.66 -3.54
CA PRO A 62 9.07 12.68 -2.49
C PRO A 62 7.69 12.29 -2.98
N GLU A 63 7.31 12.72 -4.17
CA GLU A 63 6.01 12.39 -4.74
C GLU A 63 5.87 10.89 -4.97
N VAL A 64 6.88 10.27 -5.58
CA VAL A 64 6.87 8.82 -5.82
C VAL A 64 6.81 8.07 -4.49
N GLN A 65 7.66 8.44 -3.54
CA GLN A 65 7.72 7.77 -2.24
C GLN A 65 6.41 7.92 -1.47
N GLN A 66 5.75 9.06 -1.58
CA GLN A 66 4.44 9.24 -0.96
C GLN A 66 3.41 8.28 -1.53
N ARG A 67 3.34 8.15 -2.84
CA ARG A 67 2.38 7.26 -3.50
C ARG A 67 2.66 5.80 -3.21
N LEU A 68 3.92 5.39 -3.30
CA LEU A 68 4.32 4.03 -2.99
C LEU A 68 4.07 3.72 -1.50
N GLY A 69 4.33 4.68 -0.64
CA GLY A 69 4.10 4.56 0.80
C GLY A 69 2.64 4.34 1.16
N GLU A 70 1.73 5.01 0.45
CA GLU A 70 0.29 4.81 0.66
C GLU A 70 -0.12 3.37 0.37
N VAL A 71 0.35 2.82 -0.75
CA VAL A 71 0.07 1.43 -1.10
C VAL A 71 0.68 0.47 -0.07
N ALA A 72 1.94 0.71 0.30
CA ALA A 72 2.63 -0.14 1.27
C ALA A 72 1.93 -0.11 2.63
N ARG A 73 1.44 1.03 3.05
CA ARG A 73 0.72 1.17 4.30
C ARG A 73 -0.59 0.38 4.28
N ILE A 74 -1.32 0.46 3.18
CA ILE A 74 -2.57 -0.29 3.01
C ILE A 74 -2.31 -1.80 3.12
N ILE A 75 -1.30 -2.30 2.40
CA ILE A 75 -0.97 -3.72 2.44
C ILE A 75 -0.52 -4.16 3.84
N THR A 76 0.25 -3.32 4.53
CA THR A 76 0.70 -3.62 5.89
C THR A 76 -0.48 -3.75 6.85
N LEU A 77 -1.40 -2.78 6.80
CA LEU A 77 -2.59 -2.81 7.66
C LEU A 77 -3.52 -3.97 7.32
N ALA A 78 -3.70 -4.25 6.03
CA ALA A 78 -4.52 -5.38 5.60
C ALA A 78 -3.90 -6.71 6.05
N THR A 79 -2.58 -6.83 6.00
CA THR A 79 -1.87 -8.02 6.48
C THR A 79 -2.13 -8.26 7.96
N ASP A 80 -2.12 -7.20 8.75
CA ASP A 80 -2.41 -7.31 10.19
C ASP A 80 -3.84 -7.79 10.44
N LEU A 81 -4.79 -7.33 9.62
CA LEU A 81 -6.19 -7.72 9.78
C LEU A 81 -6.47 -9.16 9.36
N VAL A 82 -5.89 -9.60 8.25
CA VAL A 82 -6.17 -10.94 7.72
C VAL A 82 -5.14 -11.98 8.15
N GLY A 83 -4.03 -11.55 8.73
CA GLY A 83 -3.01 -12.42 9.29
C GLY A 83 -2.04 -13.02 8.29
N ASP A 84 -2.12 -12.64 7.01
CA ASP A 84 -1.28 -13.21 5.96
C ASP A 84 -1.11 -12.21 4.82
N GLN A 85 0.14 -12.02 4.39
CA GLN A 85 0.47 -11.07 3.34
C GLN A 85 -0.15 -11.44 2.00
N GLN A 86 -0.13 -12.73 1.63
CA GLN A 86 -0.71 -13.16 0.36
C GLN A 86 -2.21 -12.90 0.32
N ARG A 87 -2.89 -13.17 1.42
CA ARG A 87 -4.33 -12.88 1.52
C ARG A 87 -4.60 -11.38 1.45
N ALA A 88 -3.74 -10.58 2.06
CA ALA A 88 -3.88 -9.12 2.01
C ALA A 88 -3.75 -8.61 0.58
N ILE A 89 -2.80 -9.14 -0.19
CA ILE A 89 -2.60 -8.77 -1.59
C ILE A 89 -3.81 -9.18 -2.43
N ILE A 90 -4.33 -10.38 -2.22
CA ILE A 90 -5.53 -10.85 -2.92
C ILE A 90 -6.72 -9.96 -2.57
N TRP A 91 -6.89 -9.64 -1.29
CA TRP A 91 -7.93 -8.72 -0.84
C TRP A 91 -7.81 -7.37 -1.55
N PHE A 92 -6.62 -6.81 -1.56
CA PHE A 92 -6.36 -5.50 -2.16
C PHE A 92 -6.73 -5.46 -3.64
N ARG A 93 -6.40 -6.52 -4.37
CA ARG A 93 -6.57 -6.55 -5.82
C ARG A 93 -7.95 -7.01 -6.26
N HIS A 94 -8.60 -7.88 -5.50
CA HIS A 94 -9.76 -8.61 -6.01
C HIS A 94 -11.02 -8.52 -5.17
N GLN A 95 -10.93 -8.08 -3.91
CA GLN A 95 -12.10 -8.09 -3.03
C GLN A 95 -12.93 -6.81 -3.23
N PRO A 96 -14.17 -6.93 -3.75
CA PRO A 96 -15.07 -5.77 -3.82
C PRO A 96 -15.42 -5.29 -2.40
N LEU A 97 -15.40 -3.97 -2.21
CA LEU A 97 -15.67 -3.37 -0.91
C LEU A 97 -17.11 -2.86 -0.86
N SER A 98 -17.82 -3.30 0.17
CA SER A 98 -19.18 -2.85 0.42
C SER A 98 -19.18 -1.35 0.75
N GLY A 99 -20.11 -0.61 0.16
CA GLY A 99 -20.21 0.82 0.36
C GLY A 99 -19.39 1.66 -0.60
N PHE A 100 -18.68 1.02 -1.54
CA PHE A 100 -17.84 1.72 -2.53
C PHE A 100 -18.17 1.27 -3.96
N ASP A 101 -19.44 1.06 -4.25
CA ASP A 101 -19.92 0.61 -5.56
C ASP A 101 -19.24 -0.68 -6.02
N ASN A 102 -18.94 -1.57 -5.06
CA ASN A 102 -18.25 -2.84 -5.30
C ASN A 102 -16.86 -2.70 -5.94
N LYS A 103 -16.24 -1.53 -5.75
CA LYS A 103 -14.86 -1.34 -6.19
C LYS A 103 -13.90 -2.01 -5.22
N THR A 104 -12.77 -2.48 -5.76
CA THR A 104 -11.70 -3.03 -4.93
C THR A 104 -10.87 -1.90 -4.32
N ALA A 105 -10.08 -2.24 -3.31
CA ALA A 105 -9.13 -1.28 -2.74
C ALA A 105 -8.17 -0.75 -3.81
N GLU A 106 -7.69 -1.63 -4.68
CA GLU A 106 -6.82 -1.25 -5.79
C GLU A 106 -7.47 -0.21 -6.69
N GLU A 107 -8.73 -0.43 -7.06
CA GLU A 107 -9.47 0.51 -7.89
C GLU A 107 -9.67 1.87 -7.22
N LEU A 108 -9.92 1.88 -5.91
CA LEU A 108 -10.05 3.11 -5.16
C LEU A 108 -8.74 3.89 -5.10
N VAL A 109 -7.63 3.20 -4.89
CA VAL A 109 -6.31 3.85 -4.89
C VAL A 109 -6.01 4.43 -6.27
N ALA A 110 -6.28 3.67 -7.33
CA ALA A 110 -6.08 4.12 -8.70
C ALA A 110 -6.93 5.34 -9.05
N ALA A 111 -8.10 5.48 -8.42
CA ALA A 111 -8.98 6.62 -8.60
C ALA A 111 -8.57 7.84 -7.75
N GLY A 112 -7.50 7.72 -6.96
CA GLY A 112 -7.02 8.82 -6.12
C GLY A 112 -7.61 8.84 -4.72
N HIS A 113 -8.13 7.72 -4.24
CA HIS A 113 -8.79 7.64 -2.94
C HIS A 113 -8.12 6.64 -1.98
N PRO A 114 -6.80 6.72 -1.77
CA PRO A 114 -6.14 5.81 -0.81
C PRO A 114 -6.63 6.02 0.63
N ASN A 115 -7.02 7.25 0.98
CA ASN A 115 -7.51 7.54 2.33
C ASN A 115 -8.83 6.82 2.61
N ALA A 116 -9.68 6.65 1.60
CA ALA A 116 -10.92 5.91 1.76
C ALA A 116 -10.65 4.46 2.14
N VAL A 117 -9.62 3.85 1.54
CA VAL A 117 -9.21 2.49 1.86
C VAL A 117 -8.64 2.41 3.28
N LEU A 118 -7.80 3.38 3.65
CA LEU A 118 -7.21 3.43 5.00
C LEU A 118 -8.29 3.59 6.07
N GLU A 119 -9.27 4.45 5.83
CA GLU A 119 -10.40 4.62 6.75
C GLU A 119 -11.24 3.35 6.86
N HIS A 120 -11.45 2.67 5.74
CA HIS A 120 -12.19 1.41 5.73
C HIS A 120 -11.45 0.35 6.57
N LEU A 121 -10.13 0.25 6.43
CA LEU A 121 -9.33 -0.67 7.22
C LEU A 121 -9.38 -0.33 8.71
N ALA A 122 -9.34 0.94 9.04
CA ALA A 122 -9.47 1.39 10.43
C ALA A 122 -10.83 1.00 11.00
N MET A 123 -11.88 1.17 10.23
CA MET A 123 -13.23 0.77 10.65
C MET A 123 -13.34 -0.73 10.86
N LEU A 124 -12.74 -1.53 10.00
CA LEU A 124 -12.73 -2.99 10.16
C LEU A 124 -11.99 -3.40 11.43
N SER A 125 -10.87 -2.73 11.70
CA SER A 125 -10.09 -2.99 12.92
C SER A 125 -10.87 -2.67 14.18
N ASP A 126 -11.59 -1.54 14.18
CA ASP A 126 -12.39 -1.11 15.33
C ASP A 126 -13.70 -1.90 15.41
N GLY A 127 -14.31 -2.19 14.28
CA GLY A 127 -15.59 -2.86 14.19
C GLY A 127 -15.60 -4.29 14.71
N VAL A 128 -14.43 -4.95 14.72
CA VAL A 128 -14.29 -6.29 15.26
C VAL A 128 -14.66 -6.33 16.75
N TYR A 129 -14.51 -5.21 17.44
CA TYR A 129 -14.76 -5.10 18.87
C TYR A 129 -16.10 -4.42 19.20
N ALA A 130 -16.78 -4.01 18.18
CA ALA A 130 -18.11 -3.42 18.34
C ALA A 130 -19.18 -4.52 18.22
#